data_d8ac5c4e24df45fedb99cc4e343f890d
#
_entry.id   d8ac5c4e24df45fedb99cc4e343f890d
#
_cell.length_a   1.000
_cell.length_b   1.000
_cell.length_c   1.000
_cell.angle_alpha   90.00
_cell.angle_beta   90.00
_cell.angle_gamma   90.00
#
_symmetry.space_group_name_H-M   'P 1'
#
loop_
_entity.id
_entity.type
_entity.pdbx_description
1 polymer ?
#
loop_
_entity_poly.entity_id
_entity_poly.type
_entity_poly.pdbx_seq_one_letter_code
_entity_poly.pdbx_strand_id
1 'polypeptide(L)'
;MNTELFSRMGPSAMGRNVCLAVLGIFVAWIGSATAQSTPVSISHKPRIIVTTDLGADPDDEQSLVRLLVSANEFDIEGLIVSTGCWKKKQSNTAMLDKIVDAYGKVLPNLQVHAKGYPSLEYLKSISLLGQTGYGMSDVGDGKDTKGSDLIIASVDKNDPRPVWVQFWGGGNNLAQAVWKVRATRSKEELARFLGKVRVFDILGQDDAGAWFAKNFPELMFIRATAVYGWQPPKNGSYQKNDIQGHGPLGAVYPDTKWATEGDSPAFMHMFPNGLNDPDKIDQGGWGGRFSLEKQAGIRSMSEVAKINKDAEPQFDPYYMYGNTPEKADAIKRWSKGYDNDFAARMDWSITSKYEDANHHPIAVVNGDDSRKVLELSAAPDSTVKLDATGSSDPDKNALNYTWSFYKEPSTYGGAVKIENASSSSASVSIPSDASGKNIHVILELHDDGSPNLYAYRRVIINVK
;
A
#
# COMPACT_ATOMS: atom_id res chain seq x y z
N MET A 1 17.49 70.34 32.97
CA MET A 1 18.66 71.01 33.59
C MET A 1 19.86 70.43 32.85
N ASN A 2 20.22 71.23 31.92
CA ASN A 2 21.49 71.96 31.72
C ASN A 2 22.67 71.05 31.43
N THR A 3 23.12 71.07 30.24
CA THR A 3 24.00 72.01 29.46
C THR A 3 25.41 71.51 29.45
N GLU A 4 25.88 71.21 28.21
CA GLU A 4 26.83 72.01 27.44
C GLU A 4 28.30 71.93 27.93
N LEU A 5 29.39 71.93 27.22
CA LEU A 5 29.76 72.61 25.94
C LEU A 5 31.23 72.23 25.57
N PHE A 6 31.53 72.22 24.29
CA PHE A 6 32.73 72.79 23.58
C PHE A 6 34.15 72.45 24.11
N SER A 7 35.23 72.40 23.40
CA SER A 7 35.59 72.89 22.07
C SER A 7 37.07 72.51 21.73
N ARG A 8 37.32 72.24 20.46
CA ARG A 8 38.36 72.85 19.57
C ARG A 8 39.89 72.63 19.81
N MET A 9 40.48 72.30 18.75
CA MET A 9 41.61 72.82 17.99
C MET A 9 42.85 71.90 17.88
N GLY A 10 43.12 71.58 16.58
CA GLY A 10 44.42 71.09 16.10
C GLY A 10 45.47 72.25 16.08
N PRO A 11 46.58 72.19 15.26
CA PRO A 11 46.92 71.34 14.16
C PRO A 11 48.41 70.89 14.09
N SER A 12 48.77 70.16 13.02
CA SER A 12 50.02 70.08 12.27
C SER A 12 51.28 69.45 12.87
N ALA A 13 51.90 68.47 12.22
CA ALA A 13 52.87 68.65 11.15
C ALA A 13 53.49 67.35 10.71
N MET A 14 53.56 67.18 9.45
CA MET A 14 54.57 66.52 8.58
C MET A 14 55.61 65.61 9.18
N GLY A 15 55.72 64.40 8.57
CA GLY A 15 56.96 63.60 8.64
C GLY A 15 56.91 62.24 7.92
N ARG A 16 57.21 62.29 6.66
CA ARG A 16 57.91 61.30 5.79
C ARG A 16 57.63 59.76 5.88
N ASN A 17 57.10 59.32 4.78
CA ASN A 17 57.24 57.97 4.06
C ASN A 17 58.26 56.95 4.60
N VAL A 18 57.76 55.76 4.87
CA VAL A 18 58.42 54.51 4.51
C VAL A 18 57.34 53.54 4.03
N CYS A 19 57.42 53.16 2.76
CA CYS A 19 56.61 52.04 2.18
C CYS A 19 57.14 50.70 2.73
N LEU A 20 56.28 49.97 3.43
CA LEU A 20 56.46 48.54 3.59
C LEU A 20 55.25 47.85 2.94
N ALA A 21 55.51 47.21 1.81
CA ALA A 21 54.58 46.34 1.16
C ALA A 21 54.35 45.06 2.00
N VAL A 22 53.20 44.93 2.64
CA VAL A 22 52.77 43.69 3.25
C VAL A 22 51.93 42.95 2.20
N LEU A 23 52.51 41.88 1.63
CA LEU A 23 51.79 40.92 0.82
C LEU A 23 50.78 40.19 1.71
N GLY A 24 49.52 40.57 1.65
CA GLY A 24 48.39 39.84 2.24
C GLY A 24 48.08 38.62 1.38
N ILE A 25 48.41 37.43 1.84
CA ILE A 25 47.95 36.20 1.26
C ILE A 25 46.47 36.07 1.64
N PHE A 26 45.57 36.36 0.69
CA PHE A 26 44.18 35.97 0.79
C PHE A 26 44.09 34.47 0.57
N VAL A 27 44.00 33.66 1.64
CA VAL A 27 43.55 32.28 1.58
C VAL A 27 42.04 32.33 1.35
N ALA A 28 41.64 32.13 0.09
CA ALA A 28 40.24 31.91 -0.24
C ALA A 28 39.84 30.54 0.35
N TRP A 29 39.05 30.55 1.40
CA TRP A 29 38.32 29.40 1.87
C TRP A 29 37.27 29.05 0.79
N ILE A 30 37.59 28.06 -0.07
CA ILE A 30 36.60 27.38 -0.89
C ILE A 30 35.82 26.51 0.05
N GLY A 31 34.76 27.03 0.62
CA GLY A 31 33.75 26.24 1.29
C GLY A 31 33.13 25.29 0.27
N SER A 32 33.50 24.00 0.36
CA SER A 32 32.74 22.95 -0.33
C SER A 32 31.33 22.97 0.21
N ALA A 33 30.42 23.60 -0.54
CA ALA A 33 28.99 23.41 -0.34
C ALA A 33 28.72 21.93 -0.63
N THR A 34 28.65 21.12 0.41
CA THR A 34 28.00 19.81 0.31
C THR A 34 26.56 20.08 -0.09
N ALA A 35 26.23 19.78 -1.32
CA ALA A 35 24.85 19.74 -1.76
C ALA A 35 24.13 18.76 -0.82
N GLN A 36 23.36 19.29 0.12
CA GLN A 36 22.36 18.51 0.84
C GLN A 36 21.42 17.98 -0.24
N SER A 37 21.48 16.68 -0.49
CA SER A 37 20.47 15.99 -1.28
C SER A 37 19.13 16.30 -0.63
N THR A 38 18.28 17.04 -1.33
CA THR A 38 16.87 17.19 -0.97
C THR A 38 16.31 15.79 -0.72
N PRO A 39 15.62 15.56 0.41
CA PRO A 39 15.00 14.26 0.65
C PRO A 39 14.16 13.90 -0.58
N VAL A 40 14.43 12.74 -1.16
CA VAL A 40 13.63 12.16 -2.23
C VAL A 40 12.17 12.24 -1.80
N SER A 41 11.33 12.83 -2.63
CA SER A 41 9.88 12.88 -2.46
C SER A 41 9.39 11.49 -2.05
N ILE A 42 8.93 11.36 -0.81
CA ILE A 42 8.29 10.14 -0.32
C ILE A 42 7.14 9.86 -1.28
N SER A 43 7.19 8.73 -1.97
CA SER A 43 6.07 8.30 -2.81
C SER A 43 4.82 8.35 -1.94
N HIS A 44 3.78 9.03 -2.38
CA HIS A 44 2.57 9.22 -1.59
C HIS A 44 2.02 7.85 -1.19
N LYS A 45 1.97 7.58 0.12
CA LYS A 45 1.42 6.33 0.65
C LYS A 45 -0.03 6.19 0.22
N PRO A 46 -0.51 4.98 -0.09
CA PRO A 46 -1.94 4.75 -0.31
C PRO A 46 -2.74 5.09 0.95
N ARG A 47 -3.88 5.76 0.77
CA ARG A 47 -4.83 6.06 1.84
C ARG A 47 -5.82 4.91 1.95
N ILE A 48 -5.91 4.27 3.12
CA ILE A 48 -6.76 3.10 3.32
C ILE A 48 -7.68 3.24 4.53
N ILE A 49 -8.88 2.70 4.40
CA ILE A 49 -9.83 2.47 5.50
C ILE A 49 -10.22 0.99 5.45
N VAL A 50 -10.13 0.32 6.58
CA VAL A 50 -10.54 -1.09 6.74
C VAL A 50 -11.86 -1.15 7.47
N THR A 51 -12.83 -1.91 6.92
CA THR A 51 -14.02 -2.36 7.64
C THR A 51 -13.94 -3.87 7.82
N THR A 52 -14.09 -4.37 9.05
CA THR A 52 -13.81 -5.75 9.44
C THR A 52 -14.91 -6.31 10.33
N ASP A 53 -15.30 -7.56 10.14
CA ASP A 53 -16.20 -8.26 11.06
C ASP A 53 -15.44 -9.05 12.14
N LEU A 54 -14.35 -8.47 12.59
CA LEU A 54 -13.39 -8.96 13.58
C LEU A 54 -14.04 -9.81 14.68
N GLY A 55 -13.55 -11.03 14.84
CA GLY A 55 -14.10 -12.05 15.72
C GLY A 55 -15.19 -12.91 15.09
N ALA A 56 -15.37 -12.85 13.75
CA ALA A 56 -16.14 -13.83 12.99
C ALA A 56 -15.36 -15.15 12.86
N ASP A 57 -14.17 -15.05 12.31
CA ASP A 57 -13.14 -16.08 12.30
C ASP A 57 -11.75 -15.45 12.53
N PRO A 58 -10.66 -16.24 12.61
CA PRO A 58 -9.36 -15.69 13.00
C PRO A 58 -8.62 -14.92 11.92
N ASP A 59 -9.06 -14.90 10.67
CA ASP A 59 -8.28 -14.36 9.56
C ASP A 59 -8.24 -12.82 9.55
N ASP A 60 -9.28 -12.16 10.05
CA ASP A 60 -9.26 -10.72 10.32
C ASP A 60 -8.15 -10.31 11.30
N GLU A 61 -8.01 -11.03 12.45
CA GLU A 61 -6.96 -10.77 13.44
C GLU A 61 -5.58 -10.99 12.84
N GLN A 62 -5.42 -12.05 12.05
CA GLN A 62 -4.17 -12.38 11.37
C GLN A 62 -3.80 -11.29 10.36
N SER A 63 -4.74 -10.90 9.52
CA SER A 63 -4.57 -9.84 8.52
C SER A 63 -4.26 -8.48 9.17
N LEU A 64 -4.89 -8.19 10.32
CA LEU A 64 -4.64 -6.96 11.05
C LEU A 64 -3.22 -6.91 11.63
N VAL A 65 -2.68 -8.03 12.14
CA VAL A 65 -1.29 -8.10 12.59
C VAL A 65 -0.33 -7.82 11.43
N ARG A 66 -0.52 -8.45 10.27
CA ARG A 66 0.30 -8.18 9.07
C ARG A 66 0.18 -6.72 8.62
N LEU A 67 -1.02 -6.15 8.60
CA LEU A 67 -1.21 -4.74 8.26
C LEU A 67 -0.46 -3.82 9.21
N LEU A 68 -0.53 -4.07 10.52
CA LEU A 68 0.08 -3.19 11.52
C LEU A 68 1.61 -3.22 11.51
N VAL A 69 2.27 -4.36 11.25
CA VAL A 69 3.73 -4.36 11.06
C VAL A 69 4.15 -3.70 9.76
N SER A 70 3.22 -3.54 8.81
CA SER A 70 3.42 -2.83 7.54
C SER A 70 2.81 -1.42 7.53
N ALA A 71 2.38 -0.91 8.69
CA ALA A 71 1.64 0.36 8.76
C ALA A 71 2.45 1.58 8.29
N ASN A 72 3.78 1.46 8.23
CA ASN A 72 4.65 2.47 7.65
C ASN A 72 4.48 2.65 6.13
N GLU A 73 3.88 1.70 5.43
CA GLU A 73 3.66 1.75 3.97
C GLU A 73 2.35 2.43 3.57
N PHE A 74 1.45 2.71 4.54
CA PHE A 74 0.11 3.22 4.30
C PHE A 74 -0.20 4.47 5.12
N ASP A 75 -1.13 5.29 4.62
CA ASP A 75 -1.88 6.25 5.42
C ASP A 75 -3.19 5.57 5.85
N ILE A 76 -3.15 4.87 6.99
CA ILE A 76 -4.33 4.21 7.56
C ILE A 76 -5.23 5.27 8.15
N GLU A 77 -6.42 5.48 7.58
CA GLU A 77 -7.36 6.53 7.98
C GLU A 77 -8.58 6.01 8.74
N GLY A 78 -8.74 4.69 8.86
CA GLY A 78 -9.81 4.08 9.63
C GLY A 78 -9.58 2.59 9.83
N LEU A 79 -9.85 2.12 11.06
CA LEU A 79 -9.98 0.72 11.43
C LEU A 79 -11.38 0.58 12.05
N ILE A 80 -12.34 0.09 11.27
CA ILE A 80 -13.76 0.14 11.63
C ILE A 80 -14.30 -1.28 11.84
N VAL A 81 -14.61 -1.61 13.07
CA VAL A 81 -15.23 -2.90 13.41
C VAL A 81 -16.72 -2.86 13.07
N SER A 82 -17.16 -3.84 12.31
CA SER A 82 -18.50 -3.92 11.74
C SER A 82 -19.01 -5.36 11.70
N THR A 83 -19.95 -5.64 10.83
CA THR A 83 -20.58 -6.94 10.64
C THR A 83 -20.14 -7.57 9.31
N GLY A 84 -20.33 -8.87 9.19
CA GLY A 84 -20.15 -9.66 7.97
C GLY A 84 -21.12 -10.84 7.93
N CYS A 85 -21.00 -11.70 6.93
CA CYS A 85 -21.94 -12.82 6.75
C CYS A 85 -21.88 -13.83 7.91
N TRP A 86 -20.72 -13.97 8.55
CA TRP A 86 -20.52 -14.89 9.67
C TRP A 86 -20.75 -14.23 11.03
N LYS A 87 -20.74 -12.89 11.10
CA LYS A 87 -20.98 -12.13 12.33
C LYS A 87 -21.97 -10.97 12.04
N LYS A 88 -23.25 -11.29 12.02
CA LYS A 88 -24.32 -10.35 11.64
C LYS A 88 -24.65 -9.29 12.70
N LYS A 89 -24.01 -9.33 13.85
CA LYS A 89 -24.12 -8.32 14.94
C LYS A 89 -22.76 -8.03 15.51
N GLN A 90 -22.47 -6.77 15.71
CA GLN A 90 -21.26 -6.28 16.37
C GLN A 90 -21.62 -5.34 17.50
N SER A 91 -20.82 -5.27 18.56
CA SER A 91 -21.18 -4.49 19.74
C SER A 91 -20.04 -3.68 20.35
N ASN A 92 -18.77 -3.99 20.01
CA ASN A 92 -17.63 -3.32 20.62
C ASN A 92 -16.35 -3.49 19.78
N THR A 93 -15.30 -2.77 20.17
CA THR A 93 -13.98 -2.76 19.53
C THR A 93 -12.92 -3.55 20.32
N ALA A 94 -13.29 -4.25 21.37
CA ALA A 94 -12.34 -4.80 22.35
C ALA A 94 -11.22 -5.69 21.73
N MET A 95 -11.53 -6.44 20.67
CA MET A 95 -10.55 -7.27 19.99
C MET A 95 -9.59 -6.41 19.14
N LEU A 96 -10.09 -5.39 18.44
CA LEU A 96 -9.27 -4.40 17.74
C LEU A 96 -8.36 -3.67 18.73
N ASP A 97 -8.91 -3.20 19.84
CA ASP A 97 -8.15 -2.47 20.87
C ASP A 97 -6.99 -3.33 21.41
N LYS A 98 -7.23 -4.63 21.63
CA LYS A 98 -6.19 -5.59 22.07
C LYS A 98 -5.04 -5.68 21.07
N ILE A 99 -5.33 -5.75 19.76
CA ILE A 99 -4.31 -5.87 18.71
C ILE A 99 -3.56 -4.55 18.54
N VAL A 100 -4.26 -3.42 18.56
CA VAL A 100 -3.66 -2.08 18.50
C VAL A 100 -2.79 -1.81 19.74
N ASP A 101 -3.20 -2.26 20.93
CA ASP A 101 -2.35 -2.18 22.13
C ASP A 101 -1.10 -3.06 22.02
N ALA A 102 -1.19 -4.22 21.39
CA ALA A 102 -0.02 -5.07 21.12
C ALA A 102 0.96 -4.42 20.16
N TYR A 103 0.44 -3.76 19.09
CA TYR A 103 1.26 -2.93 18.20
C TYR A 103 1.99 -1.82 18.96
N GLY A 104 1.30 -1.10 19.86
CA GLY A 104 1.92 -0.05 20.67
C GLY A 104 3.12 -0.52 21.49
N LYS A 105 3.13 -1.78 21.92
CA LYS A 105 4.25 -2.36 22.68
C LYS A 105 5.49 -2.62 21.82
N VAL A 106 5.31 -2.88 20.53
CA VAL A 106 6.43 -3.16 19.58
C VAL A 106 6.81 -1.94 18.73
N LEU A 107 6.00 -0.89 18.75
CA LEU A 107 6.22 0.32 17.97
C LEU A 107 7.63 0.93 18.13
N PRO A 108 8.23 1.03 19.35
CA PRO A 108 9.59 1.54 19.49
C PRO A 108 10.62 0.76 18.68
N ASN A 109 10.49 -0.58 18.60
CA ASN A 109 11.37 -1.42 17.81
C ASN A 109 11.14 -1.19 16.30
N LEU A 110 9.88 -1.22 15.84
CA LEU A 110 9.54 -0.98 14.44
C LEU A 110 10.10 0.36 13.93
N GLN A 111 10.09 1.40 14.77
CA GLN A 111 10.62 2.74 14.44
C GLN A 111 12.15 2.80 14.33
N VAL A 112 12.88 1.81 14.86
CA VAL A 112 14.33 1.65 14.64
C VAL A 112 14.60 1.26 13.20
N HIS A 113 13.78 0.37 12.64
CA HIS A 113 13.99 -0.26 11.33
C HIS A 113 13.42 0.55 10.17
N ALA A 114 12.27 1.23 10.37
CA ALA A 114 11.68 2.06 9.32
C ALA A 114 10.96 3.29 9.89
N LYS A 115 10.96 4.37 9.11
CA LYS A 115 10.20 5.58 9.42
C LYS A 115 8.76 5.47 8.97
N GLY A 116 7.88 6.29 9.56
CA GLY A 116 6.52 6.50 9.06
C GLY A 116 5.47 5.60 9.69
N TYR A 117 5.80 4.85 10.74
CA TYR A 117 4.83 4.14 11.56
C TYR A 117 3.91 5.13 12.30
N PRO A 118 2.58 4.93 12.26
CA PRO A 118 1.64 5.76 13.01
C PRO A 118 1.80 5.56 14.52
N SER A 119 1.50 6.61 15.30
CA SER A 119 1.52 6.49 16.76
C SER A 119 0.36 5.63 17.27
N LEU A 120 0.53 5.07 18.46
CA LEU A 120 -0.53 4.31 19.14
C LEU A 120 -1.79 5.15 19.36
N GLU A 121 -1.62 6.41 19.77
CA GLU A 121 -2.72 7.34 20.02
C GLU A 121 -3.50 7.62 18.74
N TYR A 122 -2.79 7.79 17.63
CA TYR A 122 -3.43 7.97 16.33
C TYR A 122 -4.25 6.74 15.94
N LEU A 123 -3.67 5.53 15.99
CA LEU A 123 -4.40 4.30 15.65
C LEU A 123 -5.63 4.12 16.55
N LYS A 124 -5.52 4.39 17.84
CA LYS A 124 -6.68 4.36 18.76
C LYS A 124 -7.75 5.37 18.38
N SER A 125 -7.38 6.55 17.91
CA SER A 125 -8.34 7.59 17.51
C SER A 125 -9.17 7.24 16.27
N ILE A 126 -8.65 6.34 15.42
CA ILE A 126 -9.31 5.85 14.20
C ILE A 126 -9.87 4.43 14.31
N SER A 127 -9.71 3.79 15.48
CA SER A 127 -10.27 2.48 15.82
C SER A 127 -11.70 2.65 16.34
N LEU A 128 -12.68 2.42 15.47
CA LEU A 128 -14.07 2.79 15.74
C LEU A 128 -15.04 1.62 15.55
N LEU A 129 -16.15 1.70 16.26
CA LEU A 129 -17.32 0.86 15.98
C LEU A 129 -18.11 1.49 14.82
N GLY A 130 -18.37 0.70 13.81
CA GLY A 130 -19.21 1.05 12.66
C GLY A 130 -20.64 0.55 12.82
N GLN A 131 -21.23 0.08 11.70
CA GLN A 131 -22.57 -0.49 11.70
C GLN A 131 -22.63 -1.74 12.58
N THR A 132 -23.65 -1.81 13.45
CA THR A 132 -23.80 -2.91 14.40
C THR A 132 -24.76 -3.98 13.93
N GLY A 133 -25.58 -3.67 12.92
CA GLY A 133 -26.48 -4.57 12.22
C GLY A 133 -25.93 -4.95 10.84
N TYR A 134 -26.55 -5.93 10.21
CA TYR A 134 -26.07 -6.58 8.98
C TYR A 134 -26.61 -5.94 7.70
N GLY A 135 -25.72 -5.70 6.75
CA GLY A 135 -26.02 -5.34 5.36
C GLY A 135 -26.85 -4.06 5.21
N MET A 136 -27.55 -3.93 4.11
CA MET A 136 -28.35 -2.74 3.77
C MET A 136 -29.55 -2.52 4.71
N SER A 137 -29.96 -3.52 5.49
CA SER A 137 -30.98 -3.35 6.52
C SER A 137 -30.55 -2.44 7.67
N ASP A 138 -29.25 -2.20 7.83
CA ASP A 138 -28.67 -1.26 8.81
C ASP A 138 -28.11 0.01 8.15
N VAL A 139 -28.68 0.41 7.01
CA VAL A 139 -28.37 1.64 6.25
C VAL A 139 -29.64 2.48 6.10
N GLY A 140 -29.54 3.77 6.34
CA GLY A 140 -30.67 4.70 6.19
C GLY A 140 -30.68 5.82 7.22
N ASP A 141 -31.84 6.45 7.36
CA ASP A 141 -32.03 7.55 8.32
C ASP A 141 -31.85 7.07 9.76
N GLY A 142 -31.13 7.88 10.54
CA GLY A 142 -30.80 7.56 11.96
C GLY A 142 -29.81 6.41 12.15
N LYS A 143 -29.15 5.94 11.06
CA LYS A 143 -28.17 4.83 11.11
C LYS A 143 -26.72 5.31 11.08
N ASP A 144 -26.46 6.60 11.21
CA ASP A 144 -25.10 7.12 11.23
C ASP A 144 -24.29 6.57 12.40
N THR A 145 -23.05 6.23 12.16
CA THR A 145 -22.09 5.75 13.16
C THR A 145 -20.80 6.57 13.09
N LYS A 146 -19.99 6.50 14.14
CA LYS A 146 -18.64 7.10 14.09
C LYS A 146 -17.81 6.56 12.93
N GLY A 147 -17.97 5.28 12.60
CA GLY A 147 -17.29 4.65 11.46
C GLY A 147 -17.72 5.24 10.12
N SER A 148 -19.04 5.37 9.86
CA SER A 148 -19.54 5.99 8.63
C SER A 148 -19.18 7.47 8.52
N ASP A 149 -19.20 8.21 9.62
CA ASP A 149 -18.80 9.62 9.67
C ASP A 149 -17.28 9.80 9.42
N LEU A 150 -16.44 8.89 9.92
CA LEU A 150 -15.01 8.88 9.65
C LEU A 150 -14.72 8.67 8.15
N ILE A 151 -15.46 7.78 7.49
CA ILE A 151 -15.33 7.59 6.03
C ILE A 151 -15.61 8.89 5.30
N ILE A 152 -16.71 9.59 5.65
CA ILE A 152 -17.07 10.87 5.04
C ILE A 152 -15.95 11.89 5.26
N ALA A 153 -15.47 12.03 6.50
CA ALA A 153 -14.42 12.97 6.85
C ALA A 153 -13.11 12.68 6.10
N SER A 154 -12.76 11.42 5.93
CA SER A 154 -11.56 11.00 5.20
C SER A 154 -11.63 11.32 3.71
N VAL A 155 -12.77 11.05 3.06
CA VAL A 155 -12.96 11.35 1.64
C VAL A 155 -13.01 12.85 1.38
N ASP A 156 -13.58 13.63 2.31
CA ASP A 156 -13.70 15.09 2.21
C ASP A 156 -12.38 15.84 2.45
N LYS A 157 -11.33 15.18 2.96
CA LYS A 157 -10.01 15.82 3.11
C LYS A 157 -9.57 16.48 1.80
N ASN A 158 -8.92 17.62 1.91
CA ASN A 158 -8.26 18.28 0.77
C ASN A 158 -6.97 17.52 0.37
N ASP A 159 -7.15 16.26 -0.05
CA ASP A 159 -6.11 15.38 -0.55
C ASP A 159 -6.57 14.83 -1.91
N PRO A 160 -5.77 14.96 -2.98
CA PRO A 160 -6.16 14.48 -4.31
C PRO A 160 -6.14 12.95 -4.44
N ARG A 161 -5.44 12.25 -3.53
CA ARG A 161 -5.33 10.79 -3.58
C ARG A 161 -6.67 10.15 -3.25
N PRO A 162 -7.05 9.05 -3.92
CA PRO A 162 -8.23 8.29 -3.56
C PRO A 162 -8.08 7.65 -2.18
N VAL A 163 -9.21 7.34 -1.56
CA VAL A 163 -9.32 6.52 -0.36
C VAL A 163 -9.78 5.12 -0.77
N TRP A 164 -8.97 4.12 -0.50
CA TRP A 164 -9.31 2.72 -0.68
C TRP A 164 -10.04 2.21 0.56
N VAL A 165 -11.32 1.96 0.43
CA VAL A 165 -12.13 1.36 1.48
C VAL A 165 -12.16 -0.15 1.24
N GLN A 166 -11.62 -0.88 2.20
CA GLN A 166 -11.45 -2.32 2.15
C GLN A 166 -12.54 -2.99 2.99
N PHE A 167 -13.30 -3.89 2.38
CA PHE A 167 -14.30 -4.68 3.08
C PHE A 167 -13.70 -6.05 3.41
N TRP A 168 -13.27 -6.23 4.64
CA TRP A 168 -12.88 -7.52 5.21
C TRP A 168 -14.11 -8.26 5.74
N GLY A 169 -15.14 -7.51 6.15
CA GLY A 169 -16.50 -7.95 6.41
C GLY A 169 -17.48 -7.35 5.42
N GLY A 170 -18.63 -6.86 5.91
CA GLY A 170 -19.63 -6.19 5.11
C GLY A 170 -19.25 -4.75 4.70
N GLY A 171 -19.89 -4.26 3.64
CA GLY A 171 -19.70 -2.92 3.07
C GLY A 171 -20.65 -1.86 3.60
N ASN A 172 -21.53 -2.19 4.56
CA ASN A 172 -22.61 -1.33 4.99
C ASN A 172 -22.17 0.00 5.66
N ASN A 173 -20.93 0.08 6.19
CA ASN A 173 -20.36 1.35 6.69
C ASN A 173 -20.17 2.37 5.57
N LEU A 174 -19.56 1.96 4.45
CA LEU A 174 -19.44 2.84 3.29
C LEU A 174 -20.83 3.12 2.68
N ALA A 175 -21.72 2.13 2.67
CA ALA A 175 -23.08 2.33 2.19
C ALA A 175 -23.83 3.40 3.01
N GLN A 176 -23.70 3.41 4.34
CA GLN A 176 -24.24 4.47 5.19
C GLN A 176 -23.61 5.83 4.90
N ALA A 177 -22.30 5.90 4.76
CA ALA A 177 -21.59 7.13 4.40
C ALA A 177 -22.12 7.71 3.07
N VAL A 178 -22.21 6.88 2.03
CA VAL A 178 -22.74 7.29 0.71
C VAL A 178 -24.22 7.62 0.77
N TRP A 179 -25.01 6.88 1.54
CA TRP A 179 -26.43 7.19 1.76
C TRP A 179 -26.60 8.59 2.35
N LYS A 180 -25.85 8.92 3.40
CA LYS A 180 -25.88 10.24 4.04
C LYS A 180 -25.45 11.35 3.08
N VAL A 181 -24.33 11.17 2.37
CA VAL A 181 -23.84 12.14 1.38
C VAL A 181 -24.89 12.36 0.29
N ARG A 182 -25.51 11.29 -0.24
CA ARG A 182 -26.57 11.38 -1.23
C ARG A 182 -27.80 12.12 -0.72
N ALA A 183 -28.16 11.94 0.56
CA ALA A 183 -29.33 12.57 1.16
C ALA A 183 -29.11 14.04 1.49
N THR A 184 -27.87 14.49 1.71
CA THR A 184 -27.56 15.81 2.26
C THR A 184 -26.81 16.74 1.31
N ARG A 185 -26.32 16.24 0.15
CA ARG A 185 -25.50 17.01 -0.79
C ARG A 185 -26.08 17.00 -2.21
N SER A 186 -25.60 17.90 -3.05
CA SER A 186 -25.95 17.94 -4.47
C SER A 186 -25.42 16.71 -5.22
N LYS A 187 -25.95 16.45 -6.43
CA LYS A 187 -25.47 15.37 -7.29
C LYS A 187 -24.00 15.53 -7.68
N GLU A 188 -23.57 16.77 -7.90
CA GLU A 188 -22.18 17.10 -8.26
C GLU A 188 -21.25 16.87 -7.08
N GLU A 189 -21.69 17.14 -5.86
CA GLU A 189 -20.91 16.85 -4.64
C GLU A 189 -20.81 15.35 -4.38
N LEU A 190 -21.91 14.61 -4.58
CA LEU A 190 -21.89 13.15 -4.50
C LEU A 190 -20.94 12.55 -5.56
N ALA A 191 -20.96 13.04 -6.78
CA ALA A 191 -20.06 12.58 -7.85
C ALA A 191 -18.59 12.84 -7.50
N ARG A 192 -18.25 14.02 -6.95
CA ARG A 192 -16.90 14.33 -6.47
C ARG A 192 -16.48 13.43 -5.32
N PHE A 193 -17.38 13.16 -4.38
CA PHE A 193 -17.15 12.24 -3.27
C PHE A 193 -16.82 10.83 -3.79
N LEU A 194 -17.67 10.26 -4.63
CA LEU A 194 -17.50 8.92 -5.21
C LEU A 194 -16.24 8.84 -6.09
N GLY A 195 -15.88 9.91 -6.79
CA GLY A 195 -14.65 9.99 -7.59
C GLY A 195 -13.36 9.76 -6.80
N LYS A 196 -13.38 10.04 -5.48
CA LYS A 196 -12.26 9.78 -4.57
C LYS A 196 -12.31 8.42 -3.88
N VAL A 197 -13.38 7.64 -4.04
CA VAL A 197 -13.53 6.33 -3.40
C VAL A 197 -13.10 5.22 -4.32
N ARG A 198 -12.39 4.23 -3.77
CA ARG A 198 -12.09 2.94 -4.38
C ARG A 198 -12.51 1.85 -3.41
N VAL A 199 -13.00 0.74 -3.90
CA VAL A 199 -13.44 -0.37 -3.05
C VAL A 199 -12.70 -1.65 -3.41
N PHE A 200 -12.17 -2.31 -2.39
CA PHE A 200 -11.70 -3.68 -2.48
C PHE A 200 -12.52 -4.54 -1.50
N ASP A 201 -13.35 -5.40 -2.06
CA ASP A 201 -14.33 -6.20 -1.32
C ASP A 201 -13.87 -7.67 -1.28
N ILE A 202 -13.59 -8.17 -0.09
CA ILE A 202 -13.24 -9.57 0.15
C ILE A 202 -14.52 -10.39 0.23
N LEU A 203 -14.74 -11.23 -0.78
CA LEU A 203 -15.81 -12.23 -0.86
C LEU A 203 -17.24 -11.67 -0.94
N GLY A 204 -17.47 -10.38 -0.71
CA GLY A 204 -18.82 -9.83 -0.62
C GLY A 204 -19.58 -10.44 0.56
N GLN A 205 -19.35 -9.93 1.76
CA GLN A 205 -19.92 -10.53 2.96
C GLN A 205 -21.31 -9.99 3.33
N ASP A 206 -21.81 -8.99 2.60
CA ASP A 206 -23.19 -8.49 2.71
C ASP A 206 -23.72 -8.02 1.32
N ASP A 207 -24.95 -7.49 1.29
CA ASP A 207 -25.62 -7.00 0.08
C ASP A 207 -25.24 -5.56 -0.32
N ALA A 208 -24.39 -4.88 0.45
CA ALA A 208 -23.95 -3.52 0.12
C ALA A 208 -23.15 -3.47 -1.18
N GLY A 209 -22.31 -4.48 -1.49
CA GLY A 209 -21.56 -4.54 -2.73
C GLY A 209 -22.44 -4.54 -3.97
N ALA A 210 -23.50 -5.35 -3.99
CA ALA A 210 -24.47 -5.39 -5.07
C ALA A 210 -25.25 -4.06 -5.18
N TRP A 211 -25.60 -3.45 -4.04
CA TRP A 211 -26.23 -2.14 -3.99
C TRP A 211 -25.33 -1.06 -4.61
N PHE A 212 -24.01 -1.05 -4.31
CA PHE A 212 -23.05 -0.14 -4.92
C PHE A 212 -22.98 -0.33 -6.44
N ALA A 213 -22.77 -1.56 -6.87
CA ALA A 213 -22.62 -1.88 -8.29
C ALA A 213 -23.84 -1.51 -9.12
N LYS A 214 -25.05 -1.60 -8.52
CA LYS A 214 -26.30 -1.21 -9.15
C LYS A 214 -26.52 0.30 -9.21
N ASN A 215 -26.24 1.01 -8.11
CA ASN A 215 -26.59 2.42 -7.97
C ASN A 215 -25.48 3.39 -8.42
N PHE A 216 -24.21 2.92 -8.43
CA PHE A 216 -23.00 3.70 -8.73
C PHE A 216 -22.07 2.90 -9.65
N PRO A 217 -22.51 2.62 -10.89
CA PRO A 217 -21.76 1.75 -11.80
C PRO A 217 -20.40 2.32 -12.21
N GLU A 218 -20.14 3.62 -12.04
CA GLU A 218 -18.81 4.24 -12.28
C GLU A 218 -17.83 4.05 -11.12
N LEU A 219 -18.29 3.64 -9.95
CA LEU A 219 -17.40 3.39 -8.82
C LEU A 219 -16.41 2.26 -9.17
N MET A 220 -15.12 2.49 -8.88
CA MET A 220 -14.15 1.43 -8.94
C MET A 220 -14.40 0.47 -7.78
N PHE A 221 -15.03 -0.65 -8.10
CA PHE A 221 -15.44 -1.67 -7.15
C PHE A 221 -14.90 -3.03 -7.58
N ILE A 222 -13.94 -3.54 -6.82
CA ILE A 222 -13.35 -4.87 -6.99
C ILE A 222 -14.02 -5.81 -6.00
N ARG A 223 -14.53 -6.96 -6.46
CA ARG A 223 -14.88 -8.09 -5.60
C ARG A 223 -13.90 -9.21 -5.81
N ALA A 224 -13.01 -9.42 -4.84
CA ALA A 224 -12.04 -10.51 -4.83
C ALA A 224 -12.70 -11.76 -4.24
N THR A 225 -12.88 -12.79 -5.08
CA THR A 225 -13.45 -14.09 -4.67
C THR A 225 -12.39 -15.18 -4.57
N ALA A 226 -11.18 -14.96 -5.10
CA ALA A 226 -10.09 -15.91 -5.09
C ALA A 226 -9.02 -15.51 -4.05
N VAL A 227 -9.44 -15.42 -2.80
CA VAL A 227 -8.61 -14.99 -1.66
C VAL A 227 -7.99 -16.14 -0.87
N TYR A 228 -8.19 -17.38 -1.31
CA TYR A 228 -7.62 -18.56 -0.70
C TYR A 228 -6.71 -19.32 -1.68
N GLY A 229 -5.76 -20.09 -1.15
CA GLY A 229 -4.83 -20.91 -1.95
C GLY A 229 -3.48 -20.25 -2.24
N TRP A 230 -3.27 -19.03 -1.76
CA TRP A 230 -1.98 -18.30 -1.84
C TRP A 230 -1.17 -18.40 -0.53
N GLN A 231 -1.84 -18.68 0.58
CA GLN A 231 -1.28 -18.66 1.92
C GLN A 231 -0.33 -19.84 2.17
N PRO A 232 0.62 -19.71 3.11
CA PRO A 232 1.41 -20.83 3.60
C PRO A 232 0.52 -21.87 4.32
N PRO A 233 1.04 -23.08 4.59
CA PRO A 233 0.30 -24.12 5.31
C PRO A 233 -0.23 -23.62 6.66
N LYS A 234 -1.49 -23.93 6.95
CA LYS A 234 -2.16 -23.55 8.21
C LYS A 234 -1.41 -24.11 9.43
N ASN A 235 -1.18 -23.26 10.42
CA ASN A 235 -0.52 -23.61 11.68
C ASN A 235 0.84 -24.33 11.48
N GLY A 236 1.50 -24.06 10.35
CA GLY A 236 2.81 -24.59 10.02
C GLY A 236 3.95 -23.91 10.78
N SER A 237 5.19 -24.35 10.48
CA SER A 237 6.40 -23.77 11.12
C SER A 237 6.54 -22.28 10.87
N TYR A 238 6.28 -21.80 9.66
CA TYR A 238 6.30 -20.38 9.32
C TYR A 238 5.39 -19.58 10.26
N GLN A 239 4.10 -19.96 10.38
CA GLN A 239 3.18 -19.24 11.26
C GLN A 239 3.63 -19.26 12.73
N LYS A 240 4.12 -20.40 13.22
CA LYS A 240 4.53 -20.56 14.62
C LYS A 240 5.85 -19.87 14.95
N ASN A 241 6.85 -20.06 14.11
CA ASN A 241 8.21 -19.61 14.39
C ASN A 241 8.44 -18.16 13.96
N ASP A 242 7.97 -17.81 12.76
CA ASP A 242 8.31 -16.52 12.16
C ASP A 242 7.26 -15.43 12.46
N ILE A 243 6.07 -15.82 12.97
CA ILE A 243 5.00 -14.87 13.31
C ILE A 243 4.64 -14.93 14.80
N GLN A 244 4.02 -16.04 15.27
CA GLN A 244 3.47 -16.14 16.63
C GLN A 244 4.55 -16.08 17.72
N GLY A 245 5.76 -16.51 17.42
CA GLY A 245 6.90 -16.43 18.34
C GLY A 245 7.45 -15.00 18.56
N HIS A 246 6.98 -14.00 17.82
CA HIS A 246 7.57 -12.66 17.77
C HIS A 246 6.86 -11.66 18.69
N GLY A 247 7.11 -11.79 19.99
CA GLY A 247 6.74 -10.81 20.99
C GLY A 247 5.24 -10.54 21.16
N PRO A 248 4.86 -9.36 21.70
CA PRO A 248 3.47 -9.04 22.02
C PRO A 248 2.53 -9.05 20.80
N LEU A 249 3.00 -8.64 19.63
CA LEU A 249 2.18 -8.58 18.42
C LEU A 249 2.00 -9.97 17.81
N GLY A 250 3.06 -10.80 17.78
CA GLY A 250 2.96 -12.19 17.39
C GLY A 250 2.04 -13.02 18.29
N ALA A 251 2.06 -12.74 19.59
CA ALA A 251 1.22 -13.43 20.58
C ALA A 251 -0.29 -13.17 20.42
N VAL A 252 -0.69 -12.12 19.68
CA VAL A 252 -2.11 -11.86 19.37
C VAL A 252 -2.52 -12.35 17.98
N TYR A 253 -1.59 -12.93 17.21
CA TYR A 253 -1.88 -13.61 15.95
C TYR A 253 -2.44 -15.01 16.26
N PRO A 254 -3.74 -15.27 15.99
CA PRO A 254 -4.37 -16.51 16.40
C PRO A 254 -3.98 -17.70 15.50
N ASP A 255 -4.23 -18.92 15.99
CA ASP A 255 -4.19 -20.12 15.15
C ASP A 255 -5.25 -20.06 14.05
N THR A 256 -4.89 -20.56 12.87
CA THR A 256 -5.80 -20.65 11.74
C THR A 256 -6.86 -21.71 11.99
N LYS A 257 -8.12 -21.31 11.85
CA LYS A 257 -9.27 -22.21 11.98
C LYS A 257 -9.81 -22.63 10.60
N TRP A 258 -10.16 -21.67 9.76
CA TRP A 258 -10.76 -21.92 8.44
C TRP A 258 -9.80 -21.57 7.33
N ALA A 259 -9.40 -20.32 7.25
CA ALA A 259 -8.45 -19.78 6.31
C ALA A 259 -7.38 -18.98 7.05
N THR A 260 -6.20 -18.81 6.46
CA THR A 260 -5.15 -17.93 6.97
C THR A 260 -5.25 -16.62 6.23
N GLU A 261 -5.36 -15.47 6.94
CA GLU A 261 -5.22 -14.14 6.36
C GLU A 261 -6.06 -13.91 5.08
N GLY A 262 -7.32 -14.34 5.09
CA GLY A 262 -8.22 -14.20 3.93
C GLY A 262 -8.38 -12.76 3.45
N ASP A 263 -8.23 -11.78 4.36
CA ASP A 263 -8.42 -10.35 4.09
C ASP A 263 -7.15 -9.62 3.66
N SER A 264 -5.97 -10.21 3.87
CA SER A 264 -4.69 -9.57 3.55
C SER A 264 -4.56 -9.14 2.08
N PRO A 265 -5.10 -9.83 1.07
CA PRO A 265 -5.04 -9.37 -0.32
C PRO A 265 -5.58 -7.97 -0.53
N ALA A 266 -6.51 -7.49 0.31
CA ALA A 266 -7.08 -6.16 0.19
C ALA A 266 -6.04 -5.04 0.35
N PHE A 267 -5.23 -5.05 1.41
CA PHE A 267 -4.16 -4.06 1.55
C PHE A 267 -2.90 -4.41 0.76
N MET A 268 -2.63 -5.70 0.55
CA MET A 268 -1.51 -6.16 -0.29
C MET A 268 -1.62 -5.68 -1.74
N HIS A 269 -2.84 -5.45 -2.26
CA HIS A 269 -3.07 -4.85 -3.57
C HIS A 269 -2.48 -3.42 -3.69
N MET A 270 -2.49 -2.68 -2.59
CA MET A 270 -2.01 -1.30 -2.52
C MET A 270 -0.56 -1.20 -2.03
N PHE A 271 0.13 -2.31 -1.77
CA PHE A 271 1.47 -2.29 -1.23
C PHE A 271 2.46 -1.62 -2.21
N PRO A 272 3.14 -0.52 -1.83
CA PRO A 272 3.95 0.28 -2.75
C PRO A 272 5.34 -0.35 -2.98
N ASN A 273 5.38 -1.56 -3.50
CA ASN A 273 6.60 -2.37 -3.70
C ASN A 273 7.19 -2.30 -5.12
N GLY A 274 6.58 -1.55 -6.04
CA GLY A 274 7.04 -1.42 -7.43
C GLY A 274 6.42 -2.39 -8.42
N LEU A 275 5.53 -3.29 -7.97
CA LEU A 275 4.87 -4.28 -8.84
C LEU A 275 3.69 -3.70 -9.63
N ASN A 276 2.89 -2.83 -9.04
CA ASN A 276 1.69 -2.31 -9.67
C ASN A 276 1.33 -0.90 -9.23
N ASP A 277 0.53 -0.25 -10.04
CA ASP A 277 -0.30 0.89 -9.67
C ASP A 277 -1.65 0.34 -9.20
N PRO A 278 -2.10 0.60 -7.96
CA PRO A 278 -3.38 0.07 -7.46
C PRO A 278 -4.59 0.42 -8.32
N ASP A 279 -4.58 1.58 -9.00
CA ASP A 279 -5.67 2.00 -9.90
C ASP A 279 -5.62 1.25 -11.26
N LYS A 280 -4.54 0.51 -11.56
CA LYS A 280 -4.38 -0.37 -12.72
C LYS A 280 -4.57 -1.83 -12.31
N ILE A 281 -5.81 -2.18 -12.05
CA ILE A 281 -6.22 -3.43 -11.39
C ILE A 281 -5.85 -4.71 -12.15
N ASP A 282 -5.54 -4.59 -13.44
CA ASP A 282 -5.13 -5.68 -14.32
C ASP A 282 -3.63 -5.95 -14.35
N GLN A 283 -2.81 -5.10 -13.69
CA GLN A 283 -1.36 -5.27 -13.69
C GLN A 283 -0.92 -6.48 -12.89
N GLY A 284 -1.61 -6.79 -11.79
CA GLY A 284 -1.23 -7.87 -10.88
C GLY A 284 -0.07 -7.50 -9.95
N GLY A 285 -0.20 -7.92 -8.71
CA GLY A 285 0.73 -7.68 -7.61
C GLY A 285 0.39 -8.59 -6.43
N TRP A 286 0.83 -8.23 -5.23
CA TRP A 286 0.63 -9.04 -4.03
C TRP A 286 -0.85 -9.27 -3.67
N GLY A 287 -1.76 -8.37 -4.07
CA GLY A 287 -3.21 -8.53 -3.82
C GLY A 287 -3.99 -9.20 -4.94
N GLY A 288 -3.31 -9.66 -5.98
CA GLY A 288 -3.94 -10.35 -7.11
C GLY A 288 -4.04 -9.52 -8.38
N ARG A 289 -4.82 -10.01 -9.35
CA ARG A 289 -5.06 -9.38 -10.65
C ARG A 289 -6.54 -9.46 -11.00
N PHE A 290 -7.08 -8.37 -11.53
CA PHE A 290 -8.52 -8.23 -11.78
C PHE A 290 -8.78 -7.89 -13.25
N SER A 291 -9.94 -8.33 -13.76
CA SER A 291 -10.36 -8.06 -15.13
C SER A 291 -10.73 -6.57 -15.30
N LEU A 292 -10.33 -5.96 -16.41
CA LEU A 292 -10.82 -4.61 -16.79
C LEU A 292 -12.27 -4.62 -17.26
N GLU A 293 -12.80 -5.78 -17.62
CA GLU A 293 -14.21 -5.96 -17.94
C GLU A 293 -14.99 -6.32 -16.69
N LYS A 294 -16.03 -5.54 -16.40
CA LYS A 294 -16.95 -5.84 -15.28
C LYS A 294 -17.74 -7.10 -15.59
N GLN A 295 -17.78 -7.98 -14.62
CA GLN A 295 -18.46 -9.27 -14.71
C GLN A 295 -19.84 -9.19 -14.08
N ALA A 296 -20.83 -9.81 -14.71
CA ALA A 296 -22.18 -9.92 -14.17
C ALA A 296 -22.24 -10.98 -13.07
N GLY A 297 -23.01 -10.69 -12.02
CA GLY A 297 -23.44 -11.71 -11.05
C GLY A 297 -22.29 -12.35 -10.24
N ILE A 298 -21.23 -11.62 -9.91
CA ILE A 298 -20.24 -12.09 -8.93
C ILE A 298 -20.93 -12.08 -7.56
N ARG A 299 -21.52 -13.20 -7.17
CA ARG A 299 -22.29 -13.33 -5.93
C ARG A 299 -21.41 -13.21 -4.69
N SER A 300 -21.99 -12.66 -3.64
CA SER A 300 -21.38 -12.61 -2.33
C SER A 300 -21.20 -13.99 -1.71
N MET A 301 -20.30 -14.09 -0.75
CA MET A 301 -20.14 -15.30 0.04
C MET A 301 -21.44 -15.66 0.78
N SER A 302 -22.18 -14.67 1.26
CA SER A 302 -23.47 -14.88 1.94
C SER A 302 -24.51 -15.53 1.01
N GLU A 303 -24.54 -15.12 -0.27
CA GLU A 303 -25.42 -15.72 -1.29
C GLU A 303 -24.99 -17.15 -1.62
N VAL A 304 -23.67 -17.37 -1.87
CA VAL A 304 -23.11 -18.69 -2.15
C VAL A 304 -23.37 -19.66 -1.01
N ALA A 305 -23.16 -19.20 0.22
CA ALA A 305 -23.42 -19.98 1.43
C ALA A 305 -24.93 -20.06 1.79
N LYS A 306 -25.80 -19.43 1.03
CA LYS A 306 -27.24 -19.38 1.29
C LYS A 306 -27.62 -18.76 2.65
N ILE A 307 -26.78 -17.87 3.17
CA ILE A 307 -27.00 -17.18 4.44
C ILE A 307 -27.99 -16.02 4.27
N ASN A 308 -27.95 -15.33 3.13
CA ASN A 308 -28.82 -14.22 2.78
C ASN A 308 -29.10 -14.20 1.27
N LYS A 309 -29.55 -15.33 0.75
CA LYS A 309 -29.69 -15.60 -0.69
C LYS A 309 -30.66 -14.67 -1.45
N ASP A 310 -31.53 -13.99 -0.73
CA ASP A 310 -32.54 -13.12 -1.33
C ASP A 310 -32.15 -11.63 -1.30
N ALA A 311 -31.02 -11.29 -0.70
CA ALA A 311 -30.61 -9.90 -0.52
C ALA A 311 -30.00 -9.29 -1.79
N GLU A 312 -29.04 -9.95 -2.43
CA GLU A 312 -28.39 -9.43 -3.64
C GLU A 312 -29.27 -9.50 -4.92
N PRO A 313 -30.10 -10.52 -5.15
CA PRO A 313 -30.92 -10.60 -6.35
C PRO A 313 -31.84 -9.40 -6.59
N GLN A 314 -32.25 -8.67 -5.56
CA GLN A 314 -33.03 -7.43 -5.70
C GLN A 314 -32.28 -6.34 -6.47
N PHE A 315 -30.94 -6.43 -6.53
CA PHE A 315 -30.08 -5.48 -7.25
C PHE A 315 -29.72 -5.94 -8.67
N ASP A 316 -30.15 -7.11 -9.11
CA ASP A 316 -29.86 -7.62 -10.46
C ASP A 316 -30.43 -6.73 -11.58
N PRO A 317 -29.75 -6.65 -12.74
CA PRO A 317 -28.38 -7.06 -12.95
C PRO A 317 -27.41 -6.03 -12.36
N TYR A 318 -26.29 -6.50 -11.83
CA TYR A 318 -25.19 -5.65 -11.39
C TYR A 318 -23.83 -6.19 -11.90
N TYR A 319 -22.84 -5.30 -12.02
CA TYR A 319 -21.55 -5.60 -12.65
C TYR A 319 -20.43 -5.01 -11.81
N MET A 320 -19.39 -5.79 -11.56
CA MET A 320 -18.22 -5.35 -10.81
C MET A 320 -16.94 -6.01 -11.34
N TYR A 321 -15.78 -5.48 -10.95
CA TYR A 321 -14.49 -6.06 -11.33
C TYR A 321 -14.22 -7.30 -10.49
N GLY A 322 -13.98 -8.44 -11.15
CA GLY A 322 -13.66 -9.72 -10.51
C GLY A 322 -12.27 -10.19 -10.83
N ASN A 323 -11.86 -11.29 -10.18
CA ASN A 323 -10.56 -11.92 -10.44
C ASN A 323 -10.42 -12.33 -11.91
N THR A 324 -9.21 -12.23 -12.44
CA THR A 324 -8.84 -12.87 -13.69
C THR A 324 -8.85 -14.40 -13.59
N PRO A 325 -8.78 -15.15 -14.70
CA PRO A 325 -8.74 -16.62 -14.69
C PRO A 325 -7.60 -17.22 -13.86
N GLU A 326 -6.52 -16.49 -13.60
CA GLU A 326 -5.41 -16.92 -12.74
C GLU A 326 -5.83 -17.10 -11.26
N LYS A 327 -6.88 -16.37 -10.83
CA LYS A 327 -7.39 -16.46 -9.45
C LYS A 327 -6.27 -16.25 -8.42
N ALA A 328 -6.16 -17.17 -7.45
CA ALA A 328 -5.15 -17.11 -6.38
C ALA A 328 -3.70 -17.24 -6.90
N ASP A 329 -3.47 -17.81 -8.07
CA ASP A 329 -2.11 -17.95 -8.63
C ASP A 329 -1.51 -16.57 -8.97
N ALA A 330 -2.35 -15.57 -9.26
CA ALA A 330 -1.90 -14.18 -9.46
C ALA A 330 -1.28 -13.58 -8.17
N ILE A 331 -1.69 -14.03 -6.98
CA ILE A 331 -1.11 -13.68 -5.69
C ILE A 331 0.10 -14.58 -5.40
N LYS A 332 -0.11 -15.92 -5.48
CA LYS A 332 0.84 -16.93 -5.08
C LYS A 332 2.20 -16.84 -5.76
N ARG A 333 2.25 -16.36 -6.99
CA ARG A 333 3.53 -16.17 -7.72
C ARG A 333 4.53 -15.28 -7.00
N TRP A 334 4.07 -14.40 -6.07
CA TRP A 334 4.87 -13.47 -5.31
C TRP A 334 5.14 -13.94 -3.87
N SER A 335 4.83 -15.22 -3.54
CA SER A 335 4.79 -15.71 -2.15
C SER A 335 6.09 -15.50 -1.39
N LYS A 336 7.25 -15.75 -2.01
CA LYS A 336 8.54 -15.50 -1.36
C LYS A 336 8.68 -14.04 -0.89
N GLY A 337 8.28 -13.11 -1.73
CA GLY A 337 8.39 -11.69 -1.42
C GLY A 337 7.51 -11.27 -0.24
N TYR A 338 6.21 -11.56 -0.28
CA TYR A 338 5.32 -11.13 0.80
C TYR A 338 5.43 -11.95 2.09
N ASP A 339 5.81 -13.23 2.01
CA ASP A 339 6.03 -14.04 3.22
C ASP A 339 7.31 -13.61 3.94
N ASN A 340 8.39 -13.37 3.20
CA ASN A 340 9.64 -12.90 3.77
C ASN A 340 9.54 -11.45 4.29
N ASP A 341 8.79 -10.57 3.59
CA ASP A 341 8.49 -9.22 4.10
C ASP A 341 7.78 -9.28 5.46
N PHE A 342 6.77 -10.14 5.59
CA PHE A 342 6.06 -10.28 6.86
C PHE A 342 6.95 -10.83 7.97
N ALA A 343 7.73 -11.89 7.69
CA ALA A 343 8.67 -12.46 8.66
C ALA A 343 9.69 -11.41 9.13
N ALA A 344 10.32 -10.68 8.21
CA ALA A 344 11.28 -9.65 8.56
C ALA A 344 10.67 -8.52 9.39
N ARG A 345 9.44 -8.08 9.08
CA ARG A 345 8.76 -7.06 9.88
C ARG A 345 8.37 -7.57 11.26
N MET A 346 8.13 -8.86 11.41
CA MET A 346 7.96 -9.49 12.71
C MET A 346 9.29 -9.53 13.47
N ASP A 347 10.43 -9.83 12.83
CA ASP A 347 11.77 -9.67 13.41
C ASP A 347 12.01 -8.23 13.88
N TRP A 348 11.64 -7.22 13.05
CA TRP A 348 11.72 -5.80 13.44
C TRP A 348 10.93 -5.51 14.72
N SER A 349 9.79 -6.18 14.92
CA SER A 349 8.92 -5.96 16.07
C SER A 349 9.56 -6.33 17.42
N ILE A 350 10.57 -7.22 17.41
CA ILE A 350 11.26 -7.70 18.61
C ILE A 350 12.73 -7.24 18.70
N THR A 351 13.24 -6.56 17.68
CA THR A 351 14.67 -6.20 17.55
C THR A 351 14.84 -4.70 17.76
N SER A 352 15.64 -4.31 18.76
CA SER A 352 15.85 -2.91 19.14
C SER A 352 17.09 -2.26 18.50
N LYS A 353 17.81 -2.98 17.65
CA LYS A 353 18.98 -2.50 16.92
C LYS A 353 18.81 -2.74 15.45
N TYR A 354 19.15 -1.73 14.65
CA TYR A 354 19.02 -1.79 13.20
C TYR A 354 19.83 -2.96 12.59
N GLU A 355 21.06 -3.14 13.03
CA GLU A 355 21.98 -4.15 12.51
C GLU A 355 21.62 -5.61 12.83
N ASP A 356 20.64 -5.84 13.71
CA ASP A 356 20.23 -7.18 14.13
C ASP A 356 19.06 -7.75 13.30
N ALA A 357 18.60 -7.03 12.27
CA ALA A 357 17.54 -7.49 11.36
C ALA A 357 17.82 -7.07 9.91
N ASN A 358 17.26 -7.80 8.95
CA ASN A 358 17.41 -7.51 7.52
C ASN A 358 16.44 -6.43 7.02
N HIS A 359 16.85 -5.64 6.02
CA HIS A 359 16.06 -4.56 5.42
C HIS A 359 15.99 -4.69 3.90
N HIS A 360 14.91 -4.14 3.32
CA HIS A 360 14.64 -4.27 1.89
C HIS A 360 15.70 -3.58 1.03
N PRO A 361 16.14 -4.22 -0.04
CA PRO A 361 16.96 -3.55 -1.04
C PRO A 361 16.18 -2.44 -1.76
N ILE A 362 16.92 -1.50 -2.32
CA ILE A 362 16.40 -0.38 -3.11
C ILE A 362 16.59 -0.71 -4.58
N ALA A 363 15.49 -0.99 -5.28
CA ALA A 363 15.51 -1.30 -6.70
C ALA A 363 15.45 -0.02 -7.53
N VAL A 364 16.49 0.23 -8.30
CA VAL A 364 16.59 1.34 -9.26
C VAL A 364 16.56 0.76 -10.66
N VAL A 365 15.78 1.35 -11.59
CA VAL A 365 15.82 0.98 -13.01
C VAL A 365 15.92 2.23 -13.85
N ASN A 366 16.93 2.28 -14.72
CA ASN A 366 17.24 3.43 -15.58
C ASN A 366 17.37 4.75 -14.79
N GLY A 367 17.91 4.69 -13.57
CA GLY A 367 18.07 5.83 -12.67
C GLY A 367 16.84 6.24 -11.88
N ASP A 368 15.72 5.51 -12.00
CA ASP A 368 14.47 5.76 -11.26
C ASP A 368 14.33 4.80 -10.09
N ASP A 369 14.20 5.34 -8.86
CA ASP A 369 13.98 4.63 -7.59
C ASP A 369 12.58 4.85 -7.00
N SER A 370 11.68 5.47 -7.75
CA SER A 370 10.39 5.97 -7.24
C SER A 370 9.39 4.88 -6.84
N ARG A 371 9.67 3.62 -7.07
CA ARG A 371 8.74 2.47 -6.95
C ARG A 371 7.48 2.58 -7.83
N LYS A 372 7.40 3.57 -8.73
CA LYS A 372 6.31 3.68 -9.70
C LYS A 372 6.55 2.75 -10.88
N VAL A 373 5.47 2.38 -11.54
CA VAL A 373 5.55 1.68 -12.82
C VAL A 373 6.24 2.57 -13.84
N LEU A 374 7.26 2.05 -14.53
CA LEU A 374 7.98 2.75 -15.58
C LEU A 374 7.33 2.45 -16.93
N GLU A 375 7.11 3.49 -17.72
CA GLU A 375 6.63 3.36 -19.11
C GLU A 375 7.70 3.79 -20.09
N LEU A 376 8.01 2.89 -21.03
CA LEU A 376 8.96 3.11 -22.10
C LEU A 376 8.25 2.95 -23.44
N SER A 377 8.81 3.57 -24.50
CA SER A 377 8.36 3.35 -25.89
C SER A 377 9.48 2.72 -26.70
N ALA A 378 9.14 1.76 -27.55
CA ALA A 378 10.10 1.11 -28.45
C ALA A 378 9.50 0.88 -29.82
N ALA A 379 10.36 0.75 -30.85
CA ALA A 379 9.93 0.30 -32.15
C ALA A 379 9.96 -1.24 -32.25
N PRO A 380 9.13 -1.87 -33.11
CA PRO A 380 9.32 -3.28 -33.46
C PRO A 380 10.75 -3.56 -33.93
N ASP A 381 11.22 -4.77 -33.75
CA ASP A 381 12.61 -5.23 -34.10
C ASP A 381 13.74 -4.46 -33.38
N SER A 382 13.42 -3.63 -32.38
CA SER A 382 14.43 -2.92 -31.60
C SER A 382 14.83 -3.69 -30.34
N THR A 383 15.82 -3.16 -29.62
CA THR A 383 16.25 -3.67 -28.32
C THR A 383 16.12 -2.57 -27.28
N VAL A 384 15.44 -2.88 -26.19
CA VAL A 384 15.33 -2.00 -25.00
C VAL A 384 16.33 -2.47 -23.96
N LYS A 385 17.22 -1.57 -23.53
CA LYS A 385 18.14 -1.82 -22.41
C LYS A 385 17.48 -1.42 -21.10
N LEU A 386 17.63 -2.26 -20.09
CA LEU A 386 17.16 -2.05 -18.73
C LEU A 386 18.38 -2.11 -17.81
N ASP A 387 18.63 -1.03 -17.09
CA ASP A 387 19.79 -0.87 -16.22
C ASP A 387 19.38 -0.72 -14.77
N ALA A 388 19.73 -1.70 -13.94
CA ALA A 388 19.50 -1.70 -12.51
C ALA A 388 20.81 -1.60 -11.70
N THR A 389 21.92 -1.16 -12.28
CA THR A 389 23.22 -1.04 -11.61
C THR A 389 23.21 -0.04 -10.44
N GLY A 390 22.27 0.90 -10.42
CA GLY A 390 22.07 1.84 -9.31
C GLY A 390 21.39 1.26 -8.08
N SER A 391 20.93 0.00 -8.11
CA SER A 391 20.30 -0.66 -6.96
C SER A 391 21.29 -0.88 -5.83
N SER A 392 20.81 -0.82 -4.60
CA SER A 392 21.64 -0.94 -3.39
C SER A 392 20.91 -1.67 -2.28
N ASP A 393 21.67 -2.15 -1.32
CA ASP A 393 21.15 -2.75 -0.10
C ASP A 393 21.62 -1.96 1.12
N PRO A 394 20.72 -1.60 2.08
CA PRO A 394 21.11 -0.83 3.26
C PRO A 394 22.01 -1.59 4.23
N ASP A 395 21.90 -2.92 4.28
CA ASP A 395 22.69 -3.80 5.13
C ASP A 395 23.97 -4.30 4.42
N LYS A 396 24.15 -3.88 3.15
CA LYS A 396 25.26 -4.26 2.27
C LYS A 396 25.25 -5.74 1.85
N ASN A 397 24.09 -6.35 1.87
CA ASN A 397 23.89 -7.69 1.37
C ASN A 397 24.11 -7.76 -0.15
N ALA A 398 24.48 -8.93 -0.65
CA ALA A 398 24.62 -9.13 -2.09
C ALA A 398 23.26 -9.15 -2.78
N LEU A 399 23.18 -8.50 -3.95
CA LEU A 399 21.94 -8.36 -4.70
C LEU A 399 21.84 -9.40 -5.82
N ASN A 400 20.71 -10.05 -5.92
CA ASN A 400 20.34 -10.99 -6.96
C ASN A 400 19.24 -10.36 -7.84
N TYR A 401 19.39 -10.47 -9.14
CA TYR A 401 18.52 -9.87 -10.14
C TYR A 401 17.81 -10.95 -10.92
N THR A 402 16.49 -10.78 -11.14
CA THR A 402 15.72 -11.63 -12.03
C THR A 402 14.78 -10.78 -12.88
N TRP A 403 15.04 -10.71 -14.19
CA TRP A 403 14.17 -10.06 -15.14
C TRP A 403 13.27 -11.07 -15.82
N SER A 404 11.97 -10.82 -15.82
CA SER A 404 10.99 -11.72 -16.41
C SER A 404 9.94 -10.99 -17.23
N PHE A 405 9.45 -11.64 -18.28
CA PHE A 405 8.28 -11.19 -19.04
C PHE A 405 7.01 -11.62 -18.29
N TYR A 406 6.20 -10.64 -17.87
CA TYR A 406 4.90 -10.89 -17.27
C TYR A 406 3.84 -10.89 -18.37
N LYS A 407 3.58 -12.07 -18.91
CA LYS A 407 2.73 -12.26 -20.07
C LYS A 407 1.28 -11.88 -19.84
N GLU A 408 0.73 -12.24 -18.68
CA GLU A 408 -0.69 -12.19 -18.38
C GLU A 408 -1.29 -10.76 -18.43
N PRO A 409 -0.63 -9.70 -17.93
CA PRO A 409 -1.11 -8.33 -18.08
C PRO A 409 -0.70 -7.70 -19.42
N SER A 410 0.20 -8.33 -20.18
CA SER A 410 0.68 -7.80 -21.46
C SER A 410 -0.36 -7.98 -22.56
N THR A 411 -0.52 -6.98 -23.42
CA THR A 411 -1.34 -7.14 -24.63
C THR A 411 -0.60 -7.90 -25.76
N TYR A 412 0.73 -8.03 -25.65
CA TYR A 412 1.51 -8.91 -26.51
C TYR A 412 1.52 -10.33 -25.94
N GLY A 413 0.93 -11.27 -26.69
CA GLY A 413 0.78 -12.67 -26.28
C GLY A 413 1.88 -13.61 -26.73
N GLY A 414 2.85 -13.15 -27.55
CA GLY A 414 3.95 -13.95 -28.08
C GLY A 414 5.08 -14.17 -27.06
N ALA A 415 6.20 -14.70 -27.54
CA ALA A 415 7.41 -14.87 -26.73
C ALA A 415 8.26 -13.60 -26.75
N VAL A 416 8.79 -13.22 -25.58
CA VAL A 416 9.72 -12.09 -25.43
C VAL A 416 11.05 -12.62 -24.94
N LYS A 417 12.14 -12.32 -25.66
CA LYS A 417 13.49 -12.69 -25.27
C LYS A 417 14.10 -11.60 -24.40
N ILE A 418 14.60 -12.00 -23.23
CA ILE A 418 15.35 -11.14 -22.32
C ILE A 418 16.76 -11.71 -22.18
N GLU A 419 17.76 -10.97 -22.64
CA GLU A 419 19.17 -11.32 -22.49
C GLU A 419 19.71 -10.80 -21.17
N ASN A 420 20.64 -11.52 -20.55
CA ASN A 420 21.22 -11.23 -19.25
C ASN A 420 20.15 -11.08 -18.12
N ALA A 421 19.13 -11.94 -18.17
CA ALA A 421 17.98 -11.88 -17.28
C ALA A 421 18.33 -12.03 -15.77
N SER A 422 19.56 -12.50 -15.45
CA SER A 422 20.05 -12.64 -14.07
C SER A 422 21.12 -11.60 -13.71
N SER A 423 21.21 -10.51 -14.46
CA SER A 423 22.24 -9.47 -14.27
C SER A 423 21.60 -8.13 -13.93
N SER A 424 22.38 -7.22 -13.35
CA SER A 424 21.95 -5.85 -13.08
C SER A 424 21.60 -5.07 -14.37
N SER A 425 22.08 -5.51 -15.54
CA SER A 425 21.73 -4.94 -16.84
C SER A 425 21.19 -6.03 -17.75
N ALA A 426 20.00 -5.82 -18.28
CA ALA A 426 19.31 -6.72 -19.17
C ALA A 426 18.96 -6.05 -20.50
N SER A 427 18.63 -6.85 -21.52
CA SER A 427 18.18 -6.34 -22.82
C SER A 427 16.93 -7.11 -23.28
N VAL A 428 15.89 -6.38 -23.63
CA VAL A 428 14.61 -6.93 -24.12
C VAL A 428 14.55 -6.77 -25.64
N SER A 429 14.50 -7.89 -26.36
CA SER A 429 14.28 -7.89 -27.80
C SER A 429 12.78 -7.67 -28.09
N ILE A 430 12.46 -6.60 -28.79
CA ILE A 430 11.07 -6.27 -29.15
C ILE A 430 10.68 -7.05 -30.42
N PRO A 431 9.66 -7.92 -30.33
CA PRO A 431 9.24 -8.70 -31.50
C PRO A 431 8.70 -7.82 -32.63
N SER A 432 8.94 -8.24 -33.88
CA SER A 432 8.51 -7.53 -35.10
C SER A 432 7.00 -7.39 -35.22
N ASP A 433 6.24 -8.33 -34.63
CA ASP A 433 4.79 -8.40 -34.64
C ASP A 433 4.13 -7.77 -33.41
N ALA A 434 4.90 -7.06 -32.56
CA ALA A 434 4.39 -6.45 -31.32
C ALA A 434 3.85 -5.02 -31.50
N SER A 435 3.82 -4.47 -32.74
CA SER A 435 3.32 -3.09 -32.98
C SER A 435 1.92 -2.87 -32.39
N GLY A 436 1.72 -1.74 -31.72
CA GLY A 436 0.47 -1.38 -31.06
C GLY A 436 0.17 -2.19 -29.78
N LYS A 437 1.11 -2.99 -29.29
CA LYS A 437 0.98 -3.80 -28.08
C LYS A 437 1.88 -3.27 -26.95
N ASN A 438 1.61 -3.73 -25.72
CA ASN A 438 2.52 -3.51 -24.60
C ASN A 438 3.12 -4.83 -24.11
N ILE A 439 4.29 -4.72 -23.50
CA ILE A 439 5.07 -5.80 -22.92
C ILE A 439 5.42 -5.40 -21.49
N HIS A 440 4.99 -6.19 -20.51
CA HIS A 440 5.32 -5.96 -19.11
C HIS A 440 6.56 -6.78 -18.72
N VAL A 441 7.60 -6.09 -18.29
CA VAL A 441 8.82 -6.71 -17.76
C VAL A 441 8.92 -6.40 -16.26
N ILE A 442 9.20 -7.41 -15.46
CA ILE A 442 9.38 -7.29 -14.01
C ILE A 442 10.84 -7.54 -13.68
N LEU A 443 11.44 -6.64 -12.90
CA LEU A 443 12.62 -6.92 -12.10
C LEU A 443 12.15 -7.40 -10.73
N GLU A 444 12.56 -8.60 -10.36
CA GLU A 444 12.60 -9.07 -8.97
C GLU A 444 14.04 -8.92 -8.49
N LEU A 445 14.27 -8.02 -7.56
CA LEU A 445 15.55 -7.80 -6.90
C LEU A 445 15.43 -8.34 -5.49
N HIS A 446 16.36 -9.21 -5.08
CA HIS A 446 16.40 -9.66 -3.71
C HIS A 446 17.83 -9.69 -3.17
N ASP A 447 17.96 -9.46 -1.87
CA ASP A 447 19.21 -9.59 -1.13
C ASP A 447 19.51 -11.06 -0.78
N ASP A 448 20.65 -11.30 -0.15
CA ASP A 448 21.06 -12.59 0.43
C ASP A 448 20.99 -12.59 1.97
N GLY A 449 20.26 -11.63 2.57
CA GLY A 449 19.97 -11.56 4.00
C GLY A 449 19.02 -12.66 4.48
N SER A 450 18.68 -12.65 5.77
CA SER A 450 17.80 -13.65 6.36
C SER A 450 16.70 -12.98 7.22
N PRO A 451 15.40 -13.17 6.84
CA PRO A 451 14.93 -13.70 5.56
C PRO A 451 15.39 -12.80 4.41
N ASN A 452 15.62 -13.36 3.20
CA ASN A 452 15.98 -12.53 2.06
C ASN A 452 14.78 -11.67 1.61
N LEU A 453 15.03 -10.38 1.38
CA LEU A 453 13.97 -9.41 1.10
C LEU A 453 13.93 -8.98 -0.36
N TYR A 454 12.74 -8.67 -0.82
CA TYR A 454 12.43 -8.38 -2.22
C TYR A 454 12.07 -6.92 -2.44
N ALA A 455 12.57 -6.35 -3.53
CA ALA A 455 12.09 -5.12 -4.14
C ALA A 455 11.80 -5.37 -5.62
N TYR A 456 10.84 -4.66 -6.16
CA TYR A 456 10.39 -4.90 -7.52
C TYR A 456 10.42 -3.62 -8.35
N ARG A 457 10.51 -3.79 -9.67
CA ARG A 457 10.23 -2.74 -10.64
C ARG A 457 9.47 -3.32 -11.82
N ARG A 458 8.35 -2.70 -12.13
CA ARG A 458 7.61 -2.97 -13.36
C ARG A 458 8.01 -1.97 -14.42
N VAL A 459 8.34 -2.49 -15.60
CA VAL A 459 8.57 -1.70 -16.82
C VAL A 459 7.53 -2.13 -17.86
N ILE A 460 6.74 -1.18 -18.34
CA ILE A 460 5.80 -1.39 -19.43
C ILE A 460 6.42 -0.80 -20.70
N ILE A 461 6.66 -1.64 -21.69
CA ILE A 461 7.20 -1.23 -22.98
C ILE A 461 6.04 -1.12 -23.97
N ASN A 462 5.68 0.10 -24.36
CA ASN A 462 4.66 0.41 -25.34
C ASN A 462 5.31 0.37 -26.74
N VAL A 463 4.96 -0.61 -27.56
CA VAL A 463 5.53 -0.80 -28.91
C VAL A 463 4.76 0.06 -29.90
N LYS A 464 5.48 0.93 -30.62
CA LYS A 464 4.91 1.90 -31.60
C LYS A 464 4.39 1.24 -32.86
#